data_bf51db4539b2ea194158cea330b0a8b2
#
_entry.id   bf51db4539b2ea194158cea330b0a8b2
#
_cell.length_a   1.000
_cell.length_b   1.000
_cell.length_c   1.000
_cell.angle_alpha   90.00
_cell.angle_beta   90.00
_cell.angle_gamma   90.00
#
_symmetry.space_group_name_H-M   'P 1'
#
loop_
_entity.id
_entity.type
_entity.pdbx_description
1 polymer ?
#
loop_
_entity_poly.entity_id
_entity_poly.type
_entity_poly.pdbx_seq_one_letter_code
_entity_poly.pdbx_strand_id
1 'polypeptide(L)'
;MRLLDPSELGEASAAVGDSPAARYVRSWASKGRSLIGNVETRLLLLDSGAHQFPVSVNNGESHGGNCYVVSPLAAYGAYAQEEVNRMKMRRLRLPFSWLAGAVTSLFRSIQADRVVFINNWLLSTNLYPAAWKGDDLPEITQLMRTTYPRHVFAFRSLNSHCNGPLIARLKALGYVSIPSRQVYIFDGRAGDEAAFRTHHNTQMDAALLARSRYRVRRGDELRTEDFVRLEQLYNQLYLEKYCQLNPHYKAEWLRRGHQEGWLQLRVLQSPEGRIDGVVGWFATDATLSTPIVGYDTALPIKLGLYRQLTQLCFQEAAARRIVLNFSSGAPEFKRLRGGQPQIEVSMVYVKHLPWKNRIIWGLLGLLMRIIAAPVMKALKV
;
A
#
# COMPACT_ATOMS: atom_id res chain seq x y z
N MET A 1 4.88 -22.79 13.23
CA MET A 1 4.19 -21.50 12.99
C MET A 1 4.01 -20.78 14.29
N ARG A 2 4.41 -19.49 14.38
CA ARG A 2 4.39 -18.68 15.61
C ARG A 2 3.99 -17.24 15.28
N LEU A 3 3.33 -16.60 16.25
CA LEU A 3 3.07 -15.18 16.21
C LEU A 3 3.89 -14.53 17.34
N LEU A 4 4.86 -13.71 16.96
CA LEU A 4 5.87 -13.17 17.87
C LEU A 4 5.61 -11.69 18.14
N ASP A 5 5.69 -11.31 19.41
CA ASP A 5 5.69 -9.90 19.81
C ASP A 5 7.07 -9.27 19.51
N PRO A 6 7.14 -7.98 19.20
CA PRO A 6 8.41 -7.30 19.02
C PRO A 6 9.42 -7.48 20.16
N SER A 7 8.95 -7.60 21.40
CA SER A 7 9.80 -7.86 22.57
C SER A 7 10.51 -9.22 22.52
N GLU A 8 9.91 -10.20 21.83
CA GLU A 8 10.49 -11.54 21.60
C GLU A 8 11.50 -11.57 20.46
N LEU A 9 11.61 -10.47 19.69
CA LEU A 9 12.52 -10.29 18.56
C LEU A 9 13.85 -9.62 18.95
N GLY A 10 14.22 -9.63 20.25
CA GLY A 10 15.47 -9.05 20.76
C GLY A 10 16.71 -9.51 19.98
N GLU A 11 17.82 -8.80 20.13
CA GLU A 11 19.07 -9.01 19.38
C GLU A 11 19.64 -10.44 19.48
N ALA A 12 19.18 -11.23 20.46
CA ALA A 12 19.70 -12.56 20.78
C ALA A 12 18.90 -13.73 20.17
N SER A 13 17.82 -13.49 19.43
CA SER A 13 17.03 -14.61 18.90
C SER A 13 17.55 -15.11 17.57
N ALA A 14 18.65 -15.88 17.61
CA ALA A 14 19.19 -16.64 16.46
C ALA A 14 18.11 -17.52 15.78
N ALA A 15 17.02 -17.85 16.48
CA ALA A 15 15.94 -18.70 15.99
C ALA A 15 14.97 -18.00 15.03
N VAL A 16 14.92 -16.66 15.00
CA VAL A 16 13.95 -15.90 14.18
C VAL A 16 14.58 -15.36 12.88
N GLY A 17 15.92 -15.29 12.85
CA GLY A 17 16.66 -14.72 11.73
C GLY A 17 16.50 -13.20 11.58
N ASP A 18 17.20 -12.62 10.62
CA ASP A 18 17.23 -11.18 10.35
C ASP A 18 16.51 -10.82 9.03
N SER A 19 15.29 -11.31 8.87
CA SER A 19 14.49 -11.00 7.68
C SER A 19 14.06 -9.52 7.64
N PRO A 20 13.76 -8.95 6.46
CA PRO A 20 13.21 -7.61 6.35
C PRO A 20 11.94 -7.40 7.20
N ALA A 21 11.08 -8.43 7.32
CA ALA A 21 9.87 -8.38 8.14
C ALA A 21 10.20 -8.30 9.63
N ALA A 22 11.17 -9.08 10.10
CA ALA A 22 11.62 -9.05 11.50
C ALA A 22 12.24 -7.69 11.85
N ARG A 23 13.11 -7.15 11.00
CA ARG A 23 13.67 -5.79 11.17
C ARG A 23 12.58 -4.72 11.22
N TYR A 24 11.62 -4.78 10.29
CA TYR A 24 10.49 -3.86 10.25
C TYR A 24 9.67 -3.88 11.56
N VAL A 25 9.31 -5.07 12.04
CA VAL A 25 8.54 -5.23 13.29
C VAL A 25 9.33 -4.75 14.50
N ARG A 26 10.63 -5.06 14.60
CA ARG A 26 11.53 -4.53 15.66
C ARG A 26 11.59 -2.99 15.64
N SER A 27 11.72 -2.39 14.46
CA SER A 27 11.73 -0.93 14.33
C SER A 27 10.44 -0.27 14.85
N TRP A 28 9.30 -0.94 14.69
CA TRP A 28 8.00 -0.47 15.18
C TRP A 28 7.89 -0.50 16.70
N ALA A 29 8.43 -1.52 17.35
CA ALA A 29 8.27 -1.79 18.78
C ALA A 29 8.64 -0.60 19.70
N SER A 30 9.70 0.12 19.35
CA SER A 30 10.25 1.18 20.19
C SER A 30 9.59 2.54 19.98
N LYS A 31 8.84 2.75 18.89
CA LYS A 31 8.43 4.10 18.47
C LYS A 31 7.02 4.22 17.88
N GLY A 32 6.36 3.14 17.46
CA GLY A 32 4.96 3.10 16.99
C GLY A 32 4.47 4.35 16.24
N ARG A 33 3.58 5.12 16.87
CA ARG A 33 3.00 6.37 16.31
C ARG A 33 4.03 7.44 15.93
N SER A 34 5.22 7.43 16.52
CA SER A 34 6.27 8.38 16.11
C SER A 34 6.84 8.09 14.73
N LEU A 35 6.58 6.91 14.17
CA LEU A 35 6.98 6.52 12.82
C LEU A 35 5.91 6.86 11.78
N ILE A 36 4.62 6.59 12.10
CA ILE A 36 3.48 6.90 11.22
C ILE A 36 2.40 7.55 12.08
N GLY A 37 2.24 8.86 11.97
CA GLY A 37 1.53 9.71 12.92
C GLY A 37 0.05 9.38 13.12
N ASN A 38 -0.62 8.79 12.12
CA ASN A 38 -2.04 8.42 12.18
C ASN A 38 -2.27 6.91 12.13
N VAL A 39 -1.29 6.10 12.54
CA VAL A 39 -1.45 4.65 12.65
C VAL A 39 -1.36 4.23 14.11
N GLU A 40 -2.45 3.65 14.60
CA GLU A 40 -2.54 3.04 15.91
C GLU A 40 -2.84 1.55 15.73
N THR A 41 -1.84 0.71 15.95
CA THR A 41 -1.94 -0.73 15.78
C THR A 41 -0.86 -1.43 16.59
N ARG A 42 -1.12 -2.65 17.02
CA ARG A 42 -0.09 -3.57 17.50
C ARG A 42 0.49 -4.30 16.30
N LEU A 43 1.80 -4.24 16.13
CA LEU A 43 2.49 -4.93 15.05
C LEU A 43 3.22 -6.16 15.60
N LEU A 44 2.98 -7.31 14.99
CA LEU A 44 3.55 -8.61 15.34
C LEU A 44 4.27 -9.20 14.13
N LEU A 45 5.10 -10.21 14.36
CA LEU A 45 5.71 -11.02 13.31
C LEU A 45 5.04 -12.40 13.26
N LEU A 46 4.44 -12.74 12.13
CA LEU A 46 4.05 -14.10 11.82
C LEU A 46 5.25 -14.83 11.21
N ASP A 47 5.70 -15.88 11.88
CA ASP A 47 6.77 -16.76 11.41
C ASP A 47 6.17 -18.13 11.07
N SER A 48 6.12 -18.46 9.78
CA SER A 48 5.65 -19.77 9.29
C SER A 48 6.79 -20.79 9.13
N GLY A 49 8.00 -20.40 9.45
CA GLY A 49 9.23 -21.17 9.21
C GLY A 49 9.84 -20.88 7.83
N ALA A 50 9.03 -20.99 6.77
CA ALA A 50 9.48 -20.68 5.41
C ALA A 50 9.37 -19.19 5.06
N HIS A 51 8.38 -18.50 5.64
CA HIS A 51 8.10 -17.09 5.37
C HIS A 51 7.79 -16.33 6.64
N GLN A 52 8.13 -15.04 6.64
CA GLN A 52 7.84 -14.13 7.75
C GLN A 52 7.05 -12.93 7.24
N PHE A 53 5.98 -12.56 7.96
CA PHE A 53 5.08 -11.49 7.58
C PHE A 53 4.81 -10.54 8.75
N PRO A 54 4.87 -9.22 8.56
CA PRO A 54 4.36 -8.28 9.55
C PRO A 54 2.83 -8.40 9.64
N VAL A 55 2.31 -8.45 10.85
CA VAL A 55 0.87 -8.58 11.14
C VAL A 55 0.43 -7.42 12.00
N SER A 56 -0.54 -6.64 11.54
CA SER A 56 -1.15 -5.59 12.35
C SER A 56 -2.44 -6.05 12.98
N VAL A 57 -2.61 -5.75 14.27
CA VAL A 57 -3.77 -6.16 15.07
C VAL A 57 -4.44 -4.94 15.66
N ASN A 58 -5.73 -4.77 15.38
CA ASN A 58 -6.56 -3.71 15.91
C ASN A 58 -7.74 -4.32 16.66
N ASN A 59 -8.00 -3.85 17.88
CA ASN A 59 -9.06 -4.36 18.76
C ASN A 59 -10.42 -3.65 18.59
N GLY A 60 -10.55 -2.76 17.61
CA GLY A 60 -11.78 -2.02 17.37
C GLY A 60 -11.93 -0.76 18.22
N GLU A 61 -10.92 -0.38 18.99
CA GLU A 61 -10.90 0.77 19.89
C GLU A 61 -10.47 2.08 19.20
N SER A 62 -10.33 2.07 17.88
CA SER A 62 -9.86 3.24 17.16
C SER A 62 -10.88 4.39 17.25
N HIS A 63 -10.47 5.48 17.87
CA HIS A 63 -11.25 6.68 18.13
C HIS A 63 -11.38 7.59 16.88
N GLY A 64 -11.66 7.00 15.72
CA GLY A 64 -12.09 7.74 14.53
C GLY A 64 -11.02 8.43 13.68
N GLY A 65 -9.72 8.27 13.99
CA GLY A 65 -8.62 8.91 13.23
C GLY A 65 -7.58 7.96 12.65
N ASN A 66 -7.81 6.64 12.70
CA ASN A 66 -6.84 5.66 12.24
C ASN A 66 -6.77 5.59 10.72
N CYS A 67 -5.57 5.36 10.18
CA CYS A 67 -5.32 5.28 8.75
C CYS A 67 -6.02 4.08 8.08
N TYR A 68 -6.43 4.24 6.83
CA TYR A 68 -7.07 3.17 6.05
C TYR A 68 -6.20 1.91 5.87
N VAL A 69 -4.90 1.98 6.12
CA VAL A 69 -4.01 0.81 6.03
C VAL A 69 -4.18 -0.17 7.18
N VAL A 70 -4.85 0.25 8.27
CA VAL A 70 -5.12 -0.57 9.46
C VAL A 70 -6.60 -0.57 9.87
N SER A 71 -7.46 0.25 9.26
CA SER A 71 -8.86 0.41 9.59
C SER A 71 -9.77 0.16 8.40
N PRO A 72 -10.54 -0.93 8.37
CA PRO A 72 -11.62 -1.12 7.40
C PRO A 72 -12.67 -0.01 7.41
N LEU A 73 -13.00 0.52 8.59
CA LEU A 73 -13.93 1.63 8.75
C LEU A 73 -13.42 2.90 8.04
N ALA A 74 -12.13 3.19 8.19
CA ALA A 74 -11.51 4.29 7.45
C ALA A 74 -11.47 3.99 5.95
N ALA A 75 -11.10 2.78 5.54
CA ALA A 75 -10.94 2.41 4.12
C ALA A 75 -12.24 2.45 3.33
N TYR A 76 -13.30 1.81 3.85
CA TYR A 76 -14.57 1.65 3.14
C TYR A 76 -15.64 2.68 3.56
N GLY A 77 -15.38 3.46 4.60
CA GLY A 77 -16.22 4.56 5.07
C GLY A 77 -15.62 5.92 4.73
N ALA A 78 -14.78 6.43 5.60
CA ALA A 78 -14.27 7.81 5.52
C ALA A 78 -13.47 8.09 4.24
N TYR A 79 -12.56 7.19 3.83
CA TYR A 79 -11.78 7.35 2.61
C TYR A 79 -12.66 7.26 1.36
N ALA A 80 -13.62 6.32 1.35
CA ALA A 80 -14.59 6.22 0.26
C ALA A 80 -15.44 7.51 0.13
N GLN A 81 -15.84 8.11 1.25
CA GLN A 81 -16.55 9.40 1.26
C GLN A 81 -15.70 10.53 0.64
N GLU A 82 -14.41 10.60 0.97
CA GLU A 82 -13.49 11.57 0.38
C GLU A 82 -13.35 11.40 -1.13
N GLU A 83 -13.25 10.16 -1.61
CA GLU A 83 -13.20 9.86 -3.05
C GLU A 83 -14.51 10.26 -3.75
N VAL A 84 -15.67 9.99 -3.13
CA VAL A 84 -16.97 10.43 -3.65
C VAL A 84 -17.05 11.97 -3.75
N ASN A 85 -16.56 12.70 -2.77
CA ASN A 85 -16.54 14.18 -2.78
C ASN A 85 -15.70 14.74 -3.94
N ARG A 86 -14.68 13.99 -4.40
CA ARG A 86 -13.78 14.36 -5.51
C ARG A 86 -14.28 13.94 -6.88
N MET A 87 -15.35 13.13 -6.96
CA MET A 87 -15.90 12.67 -8.23
C MET A 87 -16.30 13.84 -9.12
N LYS A 88 -15.92 13.83 -10.39
CA LYS A 88 -16.33 14.84 -11.38
C LYS A 88 -17.85 14.84 -11.64
N MET A 89 -18.49 13.68 -11.55
CA MET A 89 -19.92 13.48 -11.81
C MET A 89 -20.77 13.86 -10.59
N ARG A 90 -21.12 15.13 -10.46
CA ARG A 90 -21.89 15.67 -9.31
C ARG A 90 -23.19 14.91 -9.02
N ARG A 91 -23.90 14.45 -10.05
CA ARG A 91 -25.18 13.72 -9.89
C ARG A 91 -25.05 12.39 -9.15
N LEU A 92 -23.88 11.76 -9.19
CA LEU A 92 -23.61 10.49 -8.50
C LEU A 92 -23.11 10.69 -7.06
N ARG A 93 -22.73 11.90 -6.66
CA ARG A 93 -22.19 12.16 -5.32
C ARG A 93 -23.18 11.81 -4.21
N LEU A 94 -24.44 12.26 -4.31
CA LEU A 94 -25.45 12.01 -3.29
C LEU A 94 -25.71 10.51 -3.07
N PRO A 95 -26.04 9.69 -4.08
CA PRO A 95 -26.29 8.26 -3.86
C PRO A 95 -25.04 7.53 -3.35
N PHE A 96 -23.83 7.84 -3.84
CA PHE A 96 -22.61 7.22 -3.35
C PHE A 96 -22.24 7.68 -1.93
N SER A 97 -22.49 8.93 -1.57
CA SER A 97 -22.30 9.43 -0.20
C SER A 97 -23.26 8.74 0.78
N TRP A 98 -24.52 8.57 0.40
CA TRP A 98 -25.51 7.80 1.17
C TRP A 98 -25.04 6.35 1.39
N LEU A 99 -24.56 5.73 0.33
CA LEU A 99 -24.04 4.37 0.38
C LEU A 99 -22.82 4.25 1.30
N ALA A 100 -21.84 5.17 1.20
CA ALA A 100 -20.69 5.22 2.08
C ALA A 100 -21.09 5.43 3.54
N GLY A 101 -22.09 6.28 3.81
CA GLY A 101 -22.66 6.47 5.14
C GLY A 101 -23.30 5.20 5.69
N ALA A 102 -24.09 4.48 4.88
CA ALA A 102 -24.71 3.21 5.27
C ALA A 102 -23.65 2.13 5.57
N VAL A 103 -22.63 1.99 4.73
CA VAL A 103 -21.50 1.07 4.97
C VAL A 103 -20.79 1.44 6.28
N THR A 104 -20.55 2.72 6.54
CA THR A 104 -19.92 3.19 7.78
C THR A 104 -20.74 2.78 9.00
N SER A 105 -22.06 2.97 8.98
CA SER A 105 -22.96 2.61 10.09
C SER A 105 -22.99 1.11 10.33
N LEU A 106 -23.07 0.30 9.25
CA LEU A 106 -23.03 -1.16 9.34
C LEU A 106 -21.68 -1.64 9.91
N PHE A 107 -20.57 -1.06 9.45
CA PHE A 107 -19.23 -1.43 9.94
C PHE A 107 -19.03 -1.10 11.42
N ARG A 108 -19.57 0.04 11.89
CA ARG A 108 -19.56 0.37 13.32
C ARG A 108 -20.35 -0.65 14.12
N SER A 109 -21.53 -1.08 13.63
CA SER A 109 -22.40 -2.04 14.35
C SER A 109 -21.77 -3.43 14.55
N ILE A 110 -20.81 -3.81 13.71
CA ILE A 110 -20.10 -5.10 13.79
C ILE A 110 -18.64 -4.94 14.25
N GLN A 111 -18.24 -3.76 14.70
CA GLN A 111 -16.86 -3.47 15.10
C GLN A 111 -15.84 -3.91 14.01
N ALA A 112 -16.06 -3.48 12.77
CA ALA A 112 -15.26 -3.92 11.61
C ALA A 112 -13.75 -3.65 11.77
N ASP A 113 -13.36 -2.67 12.60
CA ASP A 113 -11.97 -2.36 12.93
C ASP A 113 -11.34 -3.36 13.95
N ARG A 114 -12.11 -4.33 14.44
CA ARG A 114 -11.53 -5.49 15.12
C ARG A 114 -10.98 -6.45 14.08
N VAL A 115 -9.76 -6.17 13.63
CA VAL A 115 -9.16 -6.80 12.44
C VAL A 115 -7.70 -7.16 12.64
N VAL A 116 -7.29 -8.28 12.04
CA VAL A 116 -5.89 -8.69 11.87
C VAL A 116 -5.57 -8.64 10.38
N PHE A 117 -4.65 -7.77 10.00
CA PHE A 117 -4.11 -7.76 8.62
C PHE A 117 -2.79 -8.51 8.58
N ILE A 118 -2.75 -9.56 7.76
CA ILE A 118 -1.58 -10.41 7.56
C ILE A 118 -0.78 -9.87 6.38
N ASN A 119 0.54 -9.85 6.50
CA ASN A 119 1.46 -9.20 5.58
C ASN A 119 1.16 -7.70 5.42
N ASN A 120 1.00 -6.99 6.53
CA ASN A 120 0.71 -5.57 6.54
C ASN A 120 1.96 -4.73 6.89
N TRP A 121 2.62 -4.24 5.87
CA TRP A 121 3.77 -3.33 5.99
C TRP A 121 3.36 -1.88 6.27
N LEU A 122 2.09 -1.65 6.59
CA LEU A 122 1.49 -0.32 6.78
C LEU A 122 1.67 0.60 5.55
N LEU A 123 1.77 -0.03 4.39
CA LEU A 123 1.89 0.65 3.10
C LEU A 123 0.53 0.75 2.42
N SER A 124 0.40 1.72 1.51
CA SER A 124 -0.78 1.82 0.63
C SER A 124 -0.95 0.55 -0.23
N THR A 125 0.14 -0.04 -0.69
CA THR A 125 0.17 -1.30 -1.44
C THR A 125 1.15 -2.25 -0.79
N ASN A 126 0.65 -3.35 -0.24
CA ASN A 126 1.47 -4.46 0.25
C ASN A 126 1.87 -5.36 -0.92
N LEU A 127 3.06 -5.93 -0.86
CA LEU A 127 3.56 -6.91 -1.83
C LEU A 127 3.71 -8.28 -1.17
N TYR A 128 3.58 -9.31 -1.99
CA TYR A 128 3.72 -10.71 -1.56
C TYR A 128 4.91 -11.35 -2.25
N PRO A 129 5.76 -12.11 -1.54
CA PRO A 129 6.88 -12.82 -2.16
C PRO A 129 6.37 -13.77 -3.25
N ALA A 130 7.03 -13.81 -4.41
CA ALA A 130 6.63 -14.70 -5.50
C ALA A 130 6.78 -16.19 -5.14
N ALA A 131 7.73 -16.49 -4.25
CA ALA A 131 7.94 -17.83 -3.72
C ALA A 131 6.78 -18.32 -2.83
N TRP A 132 6.06 -17.38 -2.18
CA TRP A 132 4.94 -17.75 -1.32
C TRP A 132 3.66 -18.04 -2.12
N LYS A 133 3.33 -19.29 -2.25
CA LYS A 133 2.11 -19.75 -2.97
C LYS A 133 0.92 -19.94 -2.06
N GLY A 134 1.07 -19.70 -0.74
CA GLY A 134 0.01 -19.86 0.25
C GLY A 134 -0.23 -21.31 0.66
N ASP A 135 0.80 -22.15 0.65
CA ASP A 135 0.68 -23.56 1.06
C ASP A 135 0.38 -23.68 2.56
N ASP A 136 0.84 -22.72 3.36
CA ASP A 136 0.64 -22.59 4.81
C ASP A 136 -0.61 -21.78 5.22
N LEU A 137 -1.47 -21.39 4.27
CA LEU A 137 -2.69 -20.61 4.54
C LEU A 137 -3.70 -21.32 5.48
N PRO A 138 -3.91 -22.65 5.42
CA PRO A 138 -4.77 -23.33 6.38
C PRO A 138 -4.29 -23.18 7.81
N GLU A 139 -3.00 -23.36 8.03
CA GLU A 139 -2.34 -23.24 9.35
C GLU A 139 -2.35 -21.79 9.83
N ILE A 140 -2.06 -20.82 8.95
CA ILE A 140 -2.18 -19.38 9.25
C ILE A 140 -3.60 -19.06 9.70
N THR A 141 -4.59 -19.50 8.93
CA THR A 141 -6.01 -19.24 9.24
C THR A 141 -6.40 -19.88 10.56
N GLN A 142 -5.94 -21.10 10.86
CA GLN A 142 -6.22 -21.78 12.12
C GLN A 142 -5.54 -21.06 13.30
N LEU A 143 -4.27 -20.67 13.17
CA LEU A 143 -3.57 -19.89 14.18
C LEU A 143 -4.31 -18.58 14.51
N MET A 144 -4.74 -17.83 13.48
CA MET A 144 -5.50 -16.60 13.67
C MET A 144 -6.84 -16.86 14.39
N ARG A 145 -7.56 -17.93 14.06
CA ARG A 145 -8.84 -18.31 14.69
C ARG A 145 -8.68 -18.62 16.17
N THR A 146 -7.60 -19.27 16.56
CA THR A 146 -7.34 -19.61 17.96
C THR A 146 -6.84 -18.40 18.76
N THR A 147 -5.98 -17.57 18.19
CA THR A 147 -5.39 -16.43 18.87
C THR A 147 -6.33 -15.21 18.90
N TYR A 148 -7.09 -14.99 17.81
CA TYR A 148 -7.98 -13.83 17.64
C TYR A 148 -9.41 -14.22 17.28
N PRO A 149 -10.13 -14.97 18.14
CA PRO A 149 -11.44 -15.56 17.78
C PRO A 149 -12.56 -14.54 17.50
N ARG A 150 -12.33 -13.25 17.82
CA ARG A 150 -13.32 -12.18 17.60
C ARG A 150 -12.91 -11.19 16.49
N HIS A 151 -11.77 -11.42 15.82
CA HIS A 151 -11.23 -10.51 14.81
C HIS A 151 -11.55 -11.01 13.41
N VAL A 152 -11.73 -10.07 12.50
CA VAL A 152 -11.68 -10.32 11.05
C VAL A 152 -10.22 -10.57 10.65
N PHE A 153 -9.94 -11.51 9.75
CA PHE A 153 -8.59 -11.69 9.17
C PHE A 153 -8.60 -11.22 7.74
N ALA A 154 -7.57 -10.52 7.32
CA ALA A 154 -7.52 -10.01 5.96
C ALA A 154 -6.09 -9.96 5.39
N PHE A 155 -6.02 -10.23 4.09
CA PHE A 155 -4.87 -9.96 3.22
C PHE A 155 -5.26 -8.83 2.28
N ARG A 156 -4.47 -7.75 2.26
CA ARG A 156 -4.73 -6.55 1.46
C ARG A 156 -3.86 -6.52 0.20
N SER A 157 -4.23 -5.64 -0.74
CA SER A 157 -3.43 -5.27 -1.92
C SER A 157 -3.17 -6.42 -2.90
N LEU A 158 -4.07 -7.39 -2.96
CA LEU A 158 -3.99 -8.48 -3.94
C LEU A 158 -4.62 -8.07 -5.27
N ASN A 159 -4.04 -8.51 -6.37
CA ASN A 159 -4.62 -8.35 -7.71
C ASN A 159 -4.39 -9.62 -8.55
N SER A 160 -5.24 -9.83 -9.56
CA SER A 160 -5.20 -11.04 -10.37
C SER A 160 -3.92 -11.19 -11.20
N HIS A 161 -3.29 -10.06 -11.58
CA HIS A 161 -2.06 -10.07 -12.38
C HIS A 161 -0.86 -10.63 -11.59
N CYS A 162 -0.69 -10.16 -10.35
CA CYS A 162 0.45 -10.56 -9.51
C CYS A 162 0.15 -11.76 -8.61
N ASN A 163 -1.09 -11.92 -8.16
CA ASN A 163 -1.44 -12.82 -7.05
C ASN A 163 -2.59 -13.80 -7.38
N GLY A 164 -2.85 -14.08 -8.67
CA GLY A 164 -3.95 -14.94 -9.09
C GLY A 164 -4.06 -16.26 -8.34
N PRO A 165 -3.00 -17.10 -8.28
CA PRO A 165 -3.00 -18.37 -7.55
C PRO A 165 -3.30 -18.20 -6.05
N LEU A 166 -2.72 -17.21 -5.39
CA LEU A 166 -2.95 -16.91 -3.97
C LEU A 166 -4.43 -16.53 -3.71
N ILE A 167 -5.00 -15.68 -4.57
CA ILE A 167 -6.43 -15.32 -4.51
C ILE A 167 -7.32 -16.57 -4.65
N ALA A 168 -6.99 -17.46 -5.55
CA ALA A 168 -7.74 -18.70 -5.75
C ALA A 168 -7.73 -19.60 -4.50
N ARG A 169 -6.56 -19.78 -3.88
CA ARG A 169 -6.41 -20.55 -2.63
C ARG A 169 -7.18 -19.92 -1.46
N LEU A 170 -7.06 -18.60 -1.28
CA LEU A 170 -7.82 -17.87 -0.27
C LEU A 170 -9.34 -18.05 -0.45
N LYS A 171 -9.83 -17.98 -1.69
CA LYS A 171 -11.25 -18.27 -2.01
C LYS A 171 -11.64 -19.69 -1.64
N ALA A 172 -10.82 -20.68 -1.96
CA ALA A 172 -11.06 -22.08 -1.62
C ALA A 172 -11.18 -22.31 -0.10
N LEU A 173 -10.39 -21.59 0.71
CA LEU A 173 -10.48 -21.58 2.17
C LEU A 173 -11.70 -20.79 2.69
N GLY A 174 -12.39 -20.05 1.81
CA GLY A 174 -13.61 -19.32 2.09
C GLY A 174 -13.41 -17.89 2.54
N TYR A 175 -12.30 -17.28 2.16
CA TYR A 175 -12.15 -15.83 2.22
C TYR A 175 -13.06 -15.14 1.22
N VAL A 176 -13.67 -14.05 1.63
CA VAL A 176 -14.51 -13.20 0.79
C VAL A 176 -13.63 -12.18 0.08
N SER A 177 -13.75 -12.08 -1.25
CA SER A 177 -13.03 -11.09 -2.04
C SER A 177 -13.79 -9.76 -2.06
N ILE A 178 -13.14 -8.70 -1.60
CA ILE A 178 -13.70 -7.34 -1.55
C ILE A 178 -12.83 -6.43 -2.43
N PRO A 179 -13.31 -5.99 -3.59
CA PRO A 179 -12.64 -4.97 -4.39
C PRO A 179 -12.39 -3.70 -3.58
N SER A 180 -11.21 -3.11 -3.72
CA SER A 180 -10.84 -1.91 -2.96
C SER A 180 -10.61 -0.68 -3.86
N ARG A 181 -9.81 -0.83 -4.92
CA ARG A 181 -9.47 0.26 -5.84
C ARG A 181 -8.92 -0.28 -7.17
N GLN A 182 -8.81 0.58 -8.17
CA GLN A 182 -8.10 0.28 -9.40
C GLN A 182 -6.64 0.71 -9.29
N VAL A 183 -5.71 -0.20 -9.56
CA VAL A 183 -4.27 0.05 -9.59
C VAL A 183 -3.74 -0.11 -11.02
N TYR A 184 -2.54 0.42 -11.27
CA TYR A 184 -1.91 0.38 -12.59
C TYR A 184 -0.62 -0.41 -12.53
N ILE A 185 -0.54 -1.42 -13.38
CA ILE A 185 0.59 -2.34 -13.49
C ILE A 185 1.43 -1.99 -14.72
N PHE A 186 2.74 -1.98 -14.54
CA PHE A 186 3.73 -1.85 -15.60
C PHE A 186 4.64 -3.07 -15.55
N ASP A 187 4.62 -3.87 -16.61
CA ASP A 187 5.42 -5.10 -16.67
C ASP A 187 6.84 -4.81 -17.13
N GLY A 188 7.78 -4.82 -16.21
CA GLY A 188 9.20 -4.60 -16.48
C GLY A 188 10.01 -5.86 -16.76
N ARG A 189 9.40 -7.05 -16.78
CA ARG A 189 10.11 -8.33 -16.92
C ARG A 189 10.88 -8.46 -18.23
N ALA A 190 10.44 -7.81 -19.30
CA ALA A 190 11.16 -7.73 -20.55
C ALA A 190 12.37 -6.75 -20.52
N GLY A 191 12.64 -6.09 -19.39
CA GLY A 191 13.76 -5.16 -19.26
C GLY A 191 13.62 -3.97 -20.22
N ASP A 192 14.62 -3.75 -21.07
CA ASP A 192 14.62 -2.64 -22.03
C ASP A 192 13.56 -2.78 -23.13
N GLU A 193 13.06 -3.99 -23.39
CA GLU A 193 11.98 -4.29 -24.34
C GLU A 193 10.59 -4.19 -23.70
N ALA A 194 10.48 -3.78 -22.45
CA ALA A 194 9.19 -3.67 -21.77
C ALA A 194 8.24 -2.71 -22.51
N ALA A 195 7.02 -3.18 -22.82
CA ALA A 195 6.06 -2.48 -23.68
C ALA A 195 5.76 -1.05 -23.22
N PHE A 196 5.73 -0.76 -21.93
CA PHE A 196 5.48 0.60 -21.43
C PHE A 196 6.58 1.60 -21.83
N ARG A 197 7.81 1.14 -22.12
CA ARG A 197 8.94 2.00 -22.54
C ARG A 197 8.77 2.55 -23.96
N THR A 198 8.01 1.86 -24.80
CA THR A 198 7.75 2.30 -26.19
C THR A 198 6.64 3.35 -26.29
N HIS A 199 5.88 3.58 -25.21
CA HIS A 199 4.85 4.61 -25.20
C HIS A 199 5.44 6.01 -25.36
N HIS A 200 4.85 6.83 -26.23
CA HIS A 200 5.32 8.19 -26.53
C HIS A 200 5.57 9.02 -25.26
N ASN A 201 4.61 9.04 -24.33
CA ASN A 201 4.77 9.80 -23.09
C ASN A 201 5.90 9.27 -22.19
N THR A 202 6.17 7.97 -22.17
CA THR A 202 7.30 7.39 -21.43
C THR A 202 8.63 7.82 -22.04
N GLN A 203 8.73 7.83 -23.38
CA GLN A 203 9.92 8.30 -24.08
C GLN A 203 10.15 9.80 -23.86
N MET A 204 9.09 10.60 -23.88
CA MET A 204 9.16 12.03 -23.54
C MET A 204 9.62 12.28 -22.09
N ASP A 205 9.21 11.42 -21.14
CA ASP A 205 9.65 11.52 -19.75
C ASP A 205 11.11 11.09 -19.58
N ALA A 206 11.55 10.08 -20.32
CA ALA A 206 12.94 9.67 -20.35
C ALA A 206 13.85 10.79 -20.90
N ALA A 207 13.42 11.42 -22.01
CA ALA A 207 14.14 12.56 -22.60
C ALA A 207 14.13 13.80 -21.67
N LEU A 208 13.04 14.01 -20.91
CA LEU A 208 12.97 15.07 -19.91
C LEU A 208 13.98 14.83 -18.79
N LEU A 209 14.01 13.62 -18.23
CA LEU A 209 14.95 13.25 -17.17
C LEU A 209 16.40 13.39 -17.63
N ALA A 210 16.73 12.91 -18.85
CA ALA A 210 18.07 12.97 -19.42
C ALA A 210 18.59 14.40 -19.63
N ARG A 211 17.68 15.34 -19.93
CA ARG A 211 18.01 16.78 -20.13
C ARG A 211 17.83 17.62 -18.89
N SER A 212 17.40 17.00 -17.79
CA SER A 212 17.13 17.70 -16.54
C SER A 212 18.41 18.25 -15.94
N ARG A 213 18.31 19.43 -15.32
CA ARG A 213 19.38 19.98 -14.46
C ARG A 213 19.38 19.39 -13.06
N TYR A 214 18.35 18.58 -12.71
CA TYR A 214 18.28 17.90 -11.43
C TYR A 214 19.28 16.75 -11.37
N ARG A 215 20.05 16.70 -10.30
CA ARG A 215 20.89 15.55 -9.96
C ARG A 215 20.01 14.51 -9.29
N VAL A 216 20.04 13.27 -9.79
CA VAL A 216 19.44 12.13 -9.09
C VAL A 216 20.42 11.63 -8.04
N ARG A 217 20.06 11.73 -6.75
CA ARG A 217 20.84 11.17 -5.64
C ARG A 217 20.17 9.92 -5.11
N ARG A 218 20.99 8.99 -4.65
CA ARG A 218 20.54 7.75 -3.99
C ARG A 218 20.29 8.01 -2.51
N GLY A 219 19.53 7.12 -1.87
CA GLY A 219 19.23 7.20 -0.44
C GLY A 219 20.49 7.16 0.44
N ASP A 220 21.51 6.39 0.04
CA ASP A 220 22.80 6.27 0.72
C ASP A 220 23.67 7.56 0.67
N GLU A 221 23.36 8.48 -0.23
CA GLU A 221 23.98 9.79 -0.30
C GLU A 221 23.26 10.85 0.59
N LEU A 222 22.14 10.49 1.22
CA LEU A 222 21.34 11.41 2.04
C LEU A 222 21.88 11.52 3.45
N ARG A 223 21.85 12.75 3.98
CA ARG A 223 22.16 13.04 5.38
C ARG A 223 20.89 12.93 6.23
N THR A 224 21.05 12.77 7.53
CA THR A 224 19.91 12.63 8.46
C THR A 224 18.91 13.78 8.35
N GLU A 225 19.39 15.01 8.20
CA GLU A 225 18.56 16.20 8.05
C GLU A 225 17.74 16.23 6.76
N ASP A 226 18.21 15.59 5.68
CA ASP A 226 17.51 15.54 4.41
C ASP A 226 16.13 14.85 4.55
N PHE A 227 15.98 13.86 5.45
CA PHE A 227 14.73 13.10 5.64
C PHE A 227 13.55 13.96 6.11
N VAL A 228 13.80 15.05 6.81
CA VAL A 228 12.76 16.03 7.17
C VAL A 228 12.18 16.66 5.91
N ARG A 229 13.02 16.99 4.93
CA ARG A 229 12.55 17.51 3.64
C ARG A 229 11.76 16.47 2.86
N LEU A 230 12.15 15.19 2.91
CA LEU A 230 11.41 14.11 2.25
C LEU A 230 9.99 13.95 2.84
N GLU A 231 9.85 14.01 4.17
CA GLU A 231 8.55 14.03 4.85
C GLU A 231 7.69 15.20 4.36
N GLN A 232 8.24 16.41 4.30
CA GLN A 232 7.53 17.60 3.81
C GLN A 232 7.01 17.41 2.38
N LEU A 233 7.85 16.92 1.46
CA LEU A 233 7.46 16.68 0.06
C LEU A 233 6.36 15.64 -0.07
N TYR A 234 6.42 14.57 0.73
CA TYR A 234 5.37 13.58 0.80
C TYR A 234 4.06 14.19 1.32
N ASN A 235 4.13 14.96 2.41
CA ASN A 235 2.95 15.59 3.03
C ASN A 235 2.26 16.55 2.06
N GLN A 236 3.00 17.40 1.35
CA GLN A 236 2.45 18.32 0.35
C GLN A 236 1.62 17.58 -0.71
N LEU A 237 2.08 16.41 -1.17
CA LEU A 237 1.36 15.66 -2.21
C LEU A 237 0.23 14.82 -1.62
N TYR A 238 0.49 14.00 -0.60
CA TYR A 238 -0.45 12.98 -0.14
C TYR A 238 -1.42 13.45 0.93
N LEU A 239 -1.01 14.37 1.80
CA LEU A 239 -1.85 14.83 2.90
C LEU A 239 -2.58 16.13 2.57
N GLU A 240 -1.86 17.13 2.07
CA GLU A 240 -2.43 18.45 1.78
C GLU A 240 -3.26 18.42 0.48
N LYS A 241 -2.73 17.83 -0.60
CA LYS A 241 -3.41 17.79 -1.89
C LYS A 241 -4.43 16.67 -2.00
N TYR A 242 -4.18 15.50 -1.39
CA TYR A 242 -5.10 14.36 -1.48
C TYR A 242 -5.90 14.15 -0.19
N CYS A 243 -5.49 13.35 0.78
CA CYS A 243 -6.35 12.95 1.89
C CYS A 243 -5.55 12.72 3.17
N GLN A 244 -6.03 13.28 4.28
CA GLN A 244 -5.44 13.11 5.62
C GLN A 244 -5.52 11.66 6.15
N LEU A 245 -6.34 10.80 5.53
CA LEU A 245 -6.41 9.37 5.87
C LEU A 245 -5.27 8.53 5.25
N ASN A 246 -4.43 9.12 4.38
CA ASN A 246 -3.19 8.48 3.96
C ASN A 246 -2.22 8.34 5.15
N PRO A 247 -1.30 7.36 5.13
CA PRO A 247 -0.31 7.22 6.21
C PRO A 247 0.54 8.50 6.36
N HIS A 248 0.68 8.98 7.58
CA HIS A 248 1.52 10.15 7.91
C HIS A 248 2.95 9.67 8.18
N TYR A 249 3.68 9.26 7.14
CA TYR A 249 5.05 8.79 7.27
C TYR A 249 5.97 9.92 7.76
N LYS A 250 6.69 9.66 8.85
CA LYS A 250 7.62 10.61 9.47
C LYS A 250 9.04 10.45 8.92
N ALA A 251 9.84 11.48 9.04
CA ALA A 251 11.25 11.47 8.62
C ALA A 251 12.01 10.26 9.17
N GLU A 252 11.75 9.89 10.42
CA GLU A 252 12.36 8.72 11.07
C GLU A 252 11.93 7.41 10.42
N TRP A 253 10.66 7.27 9.96
CA TRP A 253 10.21 6.09 9.24
C TRP A 253 10.93 5.94 7.89
N LEU A 254 11.08 7.05 7.15
CA LEU A 254 11.79 7.07 5.88
C LEU A 254 13.28 6.71 6.06
N ARG A 255 13.91 7.29 7.08
CA ARG A 255 15.32 7.05 7.41
C ARG A 255 15.57 5.61 7.78
N ARG A 256 14.79 5.06 8.71
CA ARG A 256 14.89 3.64 9.12
C ARG A 256 14.62 2.71 7.95
N GLY A 257 13.56 2.95 7.19
CA GLY A 257 13.22 2.14 6.03
C GLY A 257 14.35 2.03 5.04
N HIS A 258 15.07 3.12 4.82
CA HIS A 258 16.26 3.12 3.99
C HIS A 258 17.43 2.38 4.63
N GLN A 259 17.76 2.66 5.89
CA GLN A 259 18.87 2.04 6.62
C GLN A 259 18.70 0.53 6.81
N GLU A 260 17.49 0.08 7.09
CA GLU A 260 17.12 -1.33 7.28
C GLU A 260 16.91 -2.09 5.94
N GLY A 261 16.97 -1.36 4.82
CA GLY A 261 16.94 -1.93 3.47
C GLY A 261 15.56 -2.30 2.92
N TRP A 262 14.46 -2.07 3.65
CA TRP A 262 13.11 -2.37 3.15
C TRP A 262 12.48 -1.22 2.36
N LEU A 263 13.05 0.00 2.40
CA LEU A 263 12.66 1.14 1.57
C LEU A 263 13.88 1.67 0.81
N GLN A 264 13.81 1.76 -0.50
CA GLN A 264 14.85 2.38 -1.31
C GLN A 264 14.39 3.74 -1.80
N LEU A 265 15.28 4.74 -1.73
CA LEU A 265 14.97 6.13 -2.01
C LEU A 265 15.82 6.68 -3.17
N ARG A 266 15.20 7.54 -3.99
CA ARG A 266 15.86 8.45 -4.93
C ARG A 266 15.30 9.84 -4.76
N VAL A 267 16.14 10.85 -4.89
CA VAL A 267 15.73 12.25 -4.82
C VAL A 267 16.19 13.02 -6.03
N LEU A 268 15.44 14.05 -6.37
CA LEU A 268 15.80 15.06 -7.36
C LEU A 268 16.34 16.28 -6.61
N GLN A 269 17.64 16.52 -6.73
CA GLN A 269 18.31 17.67 -6.16
C GLN A 269 18.52 18.74 -7.23
N SER A 270 18.08 19.96 -6.96
CA SER A 270 18.25 21.11 -7.85
C SER A 270 19.72 21.53 -7.92
N PRO A 271 20.13 22.35 -8.92
CA PRO A 271 21.48 22.91 -9.00
C PRO A 271 21.87 23.73 -7.77
N GLU A 272 20.89 24.33 -7.08
CA GLU A 272 21.07 25.10 -5.85
C GLU A 272 21.20 24.21 -4.59
N GLY A 273 21.22 22.89 -4.77
CA GLY A 273 21.40 21.91 -3.70
C GLY A 273 20.12 21.52 -2.95
N ARG A 274 18.95 22.08 -3.27
CA ARG A 274 17.68 21.77 -2.61
C ARG A 274 17.08 20.48 -3.14
N ILE A 275 16.50 19.66 -2.27
CA ILE A 275 15.71 18.48 -2.66
C ILE A 275 14.29 18.94 -3.00
N ASP A 276 13.90 18.77 -4.27
CA ASP A 276 12.61 19.19 -4.80
C ASP A 276 11.70 18.01 -5.18
N GLY A 277 12.22 16.80 -5.15
CA GLY A 277 11.43 15.59 -5.41
C GLY A 277 12.01 14.36 -4.73
N VAL A 278 11.14 13.43 -4.36
CA VAL A 278 11.49 12.14 -3.78
C VAL A 278 10.60 11.04 -4.32
N VAL A 279 11.17 9.88 -4.57
CA VAL A 279 10.47 8.63 -4.77
C VAL A 279 11.11 7.55 -3.94
N GLY A 280 10.26 6.72 -3.30
CA GLY A 280 10.69 5.57 -2.54
C GLY A 280 9.91 4.34 -2.94
N TRP A 281 10.59 3.22 -3.07
CA TRP A 281 9.97 1.95 -3.40
C TRP A 281 10.27 0.85 -2.39
N PHE A 282 9.27 0.03 -2.23
CA PHE A 282 9.32 -1.25 -1.55
C PHE A 282 9.26 -2.35 -2.61
N ALA A 283 10.12 -3.34 -2.53
CA ALA A 283 10.21 -4.40 -3.52
C ALA A 283 10.29 -5.79 -2.88
N THR A 284 9.70 -6.75 -3.58
CA THR A 284 9.96 -8.17 -3.42
C THR A 284 10.81 -8.67 -4.59
N ASP A 285 11.03 -9.96 -4.67
CA ASP A 285 11.72 -10.63 -5.76
C ASP A 285 11.05 -10.46 -7.15
N ALA A 286 9.74 -10.22 -7.19
CA ALA A 286 8.98 -10.16 -8.43
C ALA A 286 8.21 -8.85 -8.67
N THR A 287 8.01 -8.04 -7.62
CA THR A 287 7.14 -6.87 -7.72
C THR A 287 7.72 -5.69 -6.94
N LEU A 288 7.56 -4.51 -7.49
CA LEU A 288 7.94 -3.22 -6.91
C LEU A 288 6.68 -2.37 -6.70
N SER A 289 6.56 -1.71 -5.57
CA SER A 289 5.55 -0.66 -5.33
C SER A 289 6.23 0.64 -4.89
N THR A 290 5.52 1.76 -5.07
CA THR A 290 6.04 3.10 -4.77
C THR A 290 5.20 3.76 -3.67
N PRO A 291 5.40 3.39 -2.40
CA PRO A 291 4.66 3.98 -1.28
C PRO A 291 4.98 5.46 -1.06
N ILE A 292 6.14 5.90 -1.47
CA ILE A 292 6.59 7.29 -1.31
C ILE A 292 6.77 7.93 -2.68
N VAL A 293 6.00 8.98 -2.93
CA VAL A 293 6.21 9.94 -4.01
C VAL A 293 5.93 11.31 -3.43
N GLY A 294 6.84 12.25 -3.60
CA GLY A 294 6.65 13.62 -3.14
C GLY A 294 7.44 14.58 -4.01
N TYR A 295 6.92 15.77 -4.23
CA TYR A 295 7.63 16.83 -4.91
C TYR A 295 7.12 18.19 -4.44
N ASP A 296 7.95 19.22 -4.59
CA ASP A 296 7.57 20.58 -4.23
C ASP A 296 6.48 21.09 -5.16
N THR A 297 5.26 21.16 -4.61
CA THR A 297 4.05 21.56 -5.37
C THR A 297 3.98 23.06 -5.67
N ALA A 298 4.83 23.87 -5.03
CA ALA A 298 4.94 25.30 -5.29
C ALA A 298 5.79 25.59 -6.55
N LEU A 299 6.57 24.61 -7.00
CA LEU A 299 7.41 24.77 -8.18
C LEU A 299 6.60 24.67 -9.48
N PRO A 300 7.03 25.34 -10.55
CA PRO A 300 6.34 25.31 -11.84
C PRO A 300 6.17 23.90 -12.41
N ILE A 301 4.95 23.55 -12.84
CA ILE A 301 4.60 22.25 -13.44
C ILE A 301 5.50 21.90 -14.63
N LYS A 302 5.98 22.91 -15.37
CA LYS A 302 6.87 22.73 -16.53
C LYS A 302 8.19 22.03 -16.20
N LEU A 303 8.63 22.04 -14.92
CA LEU A 303 9.79 21.27 -14.48
C LEU A 303 9.55 19.76 -14.55
N GLY A 304 8.30 19.33 -14.55
CA GLY A 304 7.91 17.93 -14.72
C GLY A 304 8.44 17.00 -13.64
N LEU A 305 8.54 17.46 -12.37
CA LEU A 305 9.11 16.67 -11.28
C LEU A 305 8.44 15.31 -11.12
N TYR A 306 7.10 15.27 -11.16
CA TYR A 306 6.35 14.00 -11.08
C TYR A 306 6.68 13.06 -12.25
N ARG A 307 6.87 13.59 -13.44
CA ARG A 307 7.26 12.83 -14.64
C ARG A 307 8.65 12.23 -14.50
N GLN A 308 9.60 13.01 -13.99
CA GLN A 308 10.98 12.56 -13.73
C GLN A 308 11.02 11.46 -12.66
N LEU A 309 10.31 11.65 -11.54
CA LEU A 309 10.20 10.65 -10.48
C LEU A 309 9.56 9.34 -10.97
N THR A 310 8.51 9.43 -11.79
CA THR A 310 7.88 8.26 -12.42
C THR A 310 8.85 7.53 -13.33
N GLN A 311 9.65 8.28 -14.11
CA GLN A 311 10.65 7.68 -15.00
C GLN A 311 11.71 6.89 -14.23
N LEU A 312 12.12 7.36 -13.06
CA LEU A 312 13.02 6.59 -12.17
C LEU A 312 12.39 5.25 -11.75
N CYS A 313 11.08 5.21 -11.47
CA CYS A 313 10.38 3.97 -11.15
C CYS A 313 10.37 2.99 -12.34
N PHE A 314 10.15 3.52 -13.56
CA PHE A 314 10.16 2.71 -14.78
C PHE A 314 11.55 2.13 -15.06
N GLN A 315 12.60 2.94 -14.90
CA GLN A 315 13.97 2.48 -15.04
C GLN A 315 14.30 1.37 -14.03
N GLU A 316 13.90 1.53 -12.77
CA GLU A 316 14.14 0.54 -11.73
C GLU A 316 13.41 -0.78 -12.00
N ALA A 317 12.13 -0.72 -12.41
CA ALA A 317 11.36 -1.91 -12.75
C ALA A 317 11.95 -2.68 -13.93
N ALA A 318 12.38 -1.97 -14.98
CA ALA A 318 13.02 -2.56 -16.15
C ALA A 318 14.40 -3.12 -15.81
N ALA A 319 15.23 -2.40 -15.05
CA ALA A 319 16.57 -2.84 -14.66
C ALA A 319 16.54 -4.13 -13.81
N ARG A 320 15.55 -4.23 -12.92
CA ARG A 320 15.35 -5.45 -12.10
C ARG A 320 14.57 -6.55 -12.82
N ARG A 321 13.99 -6.27 -13.97
CA ARG A 321 13.10 -7.18 -14.70
C ARG A 321 11.93 -7.67 -13.86
N ILE A 322 11.27 -6.77 -13.13
CA ILE A 322 10.12 -7.06 -12.26
C ILE A 322 8.91 -6.20 -12.62
N VAL A 323 7.76 -6.59 -12.06
CA VAL A 323 6.51 -5.86 -12.24
C VAL A 323 6.46 -4.64 -11.31
N LEU A 324 6.11 -3.47 -11.83
CA LEU A 324 5.79 -2.29 -11.03
C LEU A 324 4.28 -2.19 -10.81
N ASN A 325 3.85 -2.32 -9.56
CA ASN A 325 2.52 -1.92 -9.10
C ASN A 325 2.58 -0.45 -8.67
N PHE A 326 2.16 0.43 -9.58
CA PHE A 326 2.23 1.88 -9.37
C PHE A 326 0.98 2.42 -8.64
N SER A 327 0.26 1.56 -7.92
CA SER A 327 -0.90 1.89 -7.11
C SER A 327 -2.03 2.59 -7.90
N SER A 328 -3.00 3.19 -7.19
CA SER A 328 -4.07 4.02 -7.77
C SER A 328 -3.58 5.47 -7.96
N GLY A 329 -4.49 6.39 -8.24
CA GLY A 329 -4.18 7.82 -8.44
C GLY A 329 -3.57 8.14 -9.79
N ALA A 330 -3.80 9.35 -10.29
CA ALA A 330 -3.36 9.83 -11.60
C ALA A 330 -3.63 8.83 -12.76
N PRO A 331 -4.88 8.32 -12.91
CA PRO A 331 -5.18 7.21 -13.80
C PRO A 331 -4.89 7.51 -15.27
N GLU A 332 -5.23 8.68 -15.75
CA GLU A 332 -4.97 9.11 -17.13
C GLU A 332 -3.46 9.19 -17.42
N PHE A 333 -2.71 9.77 -16.48
CA PHE A 333 -1.25 9.86 -16.57
C PHE A 333 -0.61 8.47 -16.77
N LYS A 334 -1.07 7.49 -15.98
CA LYS A 334 -0.54 6.12 -16.02
C LYS A 334 -0.94 5.36 -17.28
N ARG A 335 -2.19 5.51 -17.74
CA ARG A 335 -2.65 4.87 -19.00
C ARG A 335 -1.87 5.39 -20.20
N LEU A 336 -1.66 6.71 -20.29
CA LEU A 336 -0.87 7.32 -21.36
C LEU A 336 0.58 6.83 -21.42
N ARG A 337 1.05 6.12 -20.39
CA ARG A 337 2.38 5.51 -20.29
C ARG A 337 2.36 3.98 -20.34
N GLY A 338 1.24 3.41 -20.77
CA GLY A 338 1.09 1.95 -20.91
C GLY A 338 0.73 1.19 -19.62
N GLY A 339 0.31 1.91 -18.56
CA GLY A 339 -0.15 1.29 -17.32
C GLY A 339 -1.42 0.46 -17.55
N GLN A 340 -1.36 -0.82 -17.20
CA GLN A 340 -2.47 -1.77 -17.32
C GLN A 340 -3.34 -1.72 -16.06
N PRO A 341 -4.66 -1.40 -16.18
CA PRO A 341 -5.54 -1.31 -15.02
C PRO A 341 -5.84 -2.70 -14.45
N GLN A 342 -5.75 -2.83 -13.13
CA GLN A 342 -6.12 -4.02 -12.37
C GLN A 342 -6.97 -3.65 -11.17
N ILE A 343 -7.98 -4.45 -10.84
CA ILE A 343 -8.74 -4.27 -9.59
C ILE A 343 -7.96 -4.93 -8.46
N GLU A 344 -7.60 -4.13 -7.48
CA GLU A 344 -7.03 -4.59 -6.22
C GLU A 344 -8.15 -5.06 -5.29
N VAL A 345 -7.91 -6.17 -4.59
CA VAL A 345 -8.87 -6.75 -3.65
C VAL A 345 -8.24 -6.97 -2.28
N SER A 346 -9.08 -6.90 -1.25
CA SER A 346 -8.80 -7.47 0.06
C SER A 346 -9.50 -8.83 0.17
N MET A 347 -8.80 -9.84 0.66
CA MET A 347 -9.34 -11.17 0.94
C MET A 347 -9.62 -11.28 2.42
N VAL A 348 -10.89 -11.43 2.81
CA VAL A 348 -11.37 -11.27 4.19
C VAL A 348 -11.98 -12.57 4.69
N TYR A 349 -11.52 -13.07 5.84
CA TYR A 349 -12.06 -14.26 6.49
C TYR A 349 -12.94 -13.91 7.68
N VAL A 350 -14.19 -14.38 7.64
CA VAL A 350 -15.22 -14.07 8.64
C VAL A 350 -16.06 -15.29 9.03
N LYS A 351 -15.73 -16.51 8.54
CA LYS A 351 -16.57 -17.71 8.78
C LYS A 351 -16.75 -18.06 10.25
N HIS A 352 -15.77 -17.75 11.10
CA HIS A 352 -15.77 -18.03 12.55
C HIS A 352 -16.52 -16.97 13.37
N LEU A 353 -16.89 -15.84 12.76
CA LEU A 353 -17.57 -14.73 13.44
C LEU A 353 -19.10 -14.94 13.45
N PRO A 354 -19.82 -14.19 14.31
CA PRO A 354 -21.29 -14.20 14.32
C PRO A 354 -21.91 -13.94 12.95
N TRP A 355 -23.12 -14.44 12.74
CA TRP A 355 -23.81 -14.37 11.44
C TRP A 355 -23.96 -12.93 10.90
N LYS A 356 -24.16 -11.95 11.78
CA LYS A 356 -24.24 -10.51 11.40
C LYS A 356 -22.95 -10.05 10.70
N ASN A 357 -21.78 -10.38 11.24
CA ASN A 357 -20.50 -10.06 10.64
C ASN A 357 -20.37 -10.72 9.26
N ARG A 358 -20.72 -12.00 9.16
CA ARG A 358 -20.64 -12.76 7.89
C ARG A 358 -21.52 -12.14 6.80
N ILE A 359 -22.76 -11.77 7.15
CA ILE A 359 -23.69 -11.13 6.21
C ILE A 359 -23.17 -9.77 5.76
N ILE A 360 -22.79 -8.90 6.69
CA ILE A 360 -22.37 -7.53 6.36
C ILE A 360 -21.11 -7.54 5.48
N TRP A 361 -20.10 -8.35 5.80
CA TRP A 361 -18.91 -8.50 4.98
C TRP A 361 -19.21 -9.15 3.62
N GLY A 362 -20.12 -10.11 3.56
CA GLY A 362 -20.60 -10.74 2.33
C GLY A 362 -21.34 -9.75 1.42
N LEU A 363 -22.23 -8.94 2.00
CA LEU A 363 -22.95 -7.88 1.29
C LEU A 363 -22.01 -6.80 0.76
N LEU A 364 -21.03 -6.37 1.56
CA LEU A 364 -20.00 -5.44 1.08
C LEU A 364 -19.24 -6.03 -0.11
N GLY A 365 -18.80 -7.28 -0.02
CA GLY A 365 -18.10 -7.95 -1.13
C GLY A 365 -18.95 -8.02 -2.40
N LEU A 366 -20.24 -8.30 -2.25
CA LEU A 366 -21.20 -8.32 -3.36
C LEU A 366 -21.37 -6.91 -3.97
N LEU A 367 -21.63 -5.92 -3.12
CA LEU A 367 -21.81 -4.51 -3.51
C LEU A 367 -20.58 -3.98 -4.26
N MET A 368 -19.39 -4.18 -3.69
CA MET A 368 -18.14 -3.71 -4.29
C MET A 368 -17.88 -4.40 -5.64
N ARG A 369 -18.24 -5.68 -5.78
CA ARG A 369 -18.08 -6.42 -7.03
C ARG A 369 -19.08 -6.01 -8.11
N ILE A 370 -20.36 -5.79 -7.75
CA ILE A 370 -21.44 -5.52 -8.72
C ILE A 370 -21.50 -4.03 -9.08
N ILE A 371 -21.21 -3.14 -8.16
CA ILE A 371 -21.34 -1.68 -8.37
C ILE A 371 -19.98 -1.02 -8.46
N ALA A 372 -19.17 -1.09 -7.40
CA ALA A 372 -17.96 -0.29 -7.32
C ALA A 372 -16.90 -0.70 -8.36
N ALA A 373 -16.63 -2.00 -8.56
CA ALA A 373 -15.63 -2.45 -9.52
C ALA A 373 -15.99 -2.10 -10.98
N PRO A 374 -17.24 -2.28 -11.48
CA PRO A 374 -17.65 -1.78 -12.79
C PRO A 374 -17.55 -0.26 -12.91
N VAL A 375 -17.96 0.49 -11.87
CA VAL A 375 -17.85 1.96 -11.86
C VAL A 375 -16.39 2.40 -11.92
N MET A 376 -15.50 1.82 -11.11
CA MET A 376 -14.05 2.11 -11.16
C MET A 376 -13.48 1.86 -12.55
N LYS A 377 -13.87 0.75 -13.21
CA LYS A 377 -13.45 0.45 -14.59
C LYS A 377 -14.00 1.45 -15.60
N ALA A 378 -15.29 1.79 -15.51
CA ALA A 378 -15.95 2.72 -16.44
C ALA A 378 -15.42 4.14 -16.30
N LEU A 379 -15.26 4.63 -15.07
CA LEU A 379 -14.71 5.95 -14.78
C LEU A 379 -13.19 6.00 -14.89
N LYS A 380 -12.56 4.83 -15.05
CA LYS A 380 -11.10 4.69 -15.18
C LYS A 380 -10.36 5.30 -13.97
N VAL A 381 -10.92 5.16 -12.77
CA VAL A 381 -10.40 5.68 -11.49
C VAL A 381 -10.00 4.55 -10.57
#